data_bc6508273edec1d204cc40634f4c0a73
#
_entry.id   bc6508273edec1d204cc40634f4c0a73
#
_cell.length_a   1.000
_cell.length_b   1.000
_cell.length_c   1.000
_cell.angle_alpha   90.00
_cell.angle_beta   90.00
_cell.angle_gamma   90.00
#
_symmetry.space_group_name_H-M   'P 1'
#
loop_
_entity.id
_entity.type
_entity.pdbx_description
1 polymer ?
#
loop_
_entity_poly.entity_id
_entity_poly.type
_entity_poly.pdbx_seq_one_letter_code
_entity_poly.pdbx_strand_id
1 'polypeptide(L)'
;MTEPGSQIPVLERIPGQERAMAFLRQAAGRPHHAYLLAGPEGGGKTLAARAFAAALLCAEGGCGVCRNCRLALEDKHPNQVVVEPEGRDIHVDTVRAEIWHPAYRTAPEPGRKVFVIREADRLNPAAADVLLKVLEEPPGETVILLLSARPDELPETVLSRCHVVTFLPLSERFIVETLTGEGADPERAALAARLAGGNLGRARRLATDPDGLSFREVARDAVDLAGHGPAGSLEAAELVLAAAERYKKDLAEQLRDELVPFLDDRGRPEDAYRGAIRRMEERHKRQVRRAERDYVDRVLLAVSALLRDGVVVAVGGGSDLLMNP
;
A
#
# COMPACT_ATOMS: atom_id res chain seq x y z
N MET A 1 13.29 22.64 30.87
CA MET A 1 13.76 23.08 29.54
C MET A 1 14.17 21.82 28.80
N THR A 2 13.25 21.21 28.08
CA THR A 2 13.50 20.07 27.20
C THR A 2 14.09 20.64 25.91
N GLU A 3 15.29 20.20 25.54
CA GLU A 3 15.92 20.51 24.27
C GLU A 3 14.96 20.24 23.11
N PRO A 4 14.87 21.11 22.11
CA PRO A 4 14.09 20.82 20.91
C PRO A 4 14.79 19.67 20.17
N GLY A 5 14.27 18.45 20.34
CA GLY A 5 14.74 17.31 19.61
C GLY A 5 14.78 17.63 18.13
N SER A 6 15.89 17.35 17.50
CA SER A 6 16.18 17.51 16.06
C SER A 6 14.99 17.01 15.24
N GLN A 7 14.20 17.93 14.72
CA GLN A 7 13.00 17.61 13.95
C GLN A 7 13.45 17.20 12.56
N ILE A 8 13.50 15.89 12.32
CA ILE A 8 13.79 15.34 10.99
C ILE A 8 12.59 15.62 10.08
N PRO A 9 12.76 16.37 8.97
CA PRO A 9 11.69 16.62 8.02
C PRO A 9 11.04 15.33 7.52
N VAL A 10 9.72 15.38 7.26
CA VAL A 10 8.94 14.17 6.90
C VAL A 10 9.51 13.41 5.71
N LEU A 11 10.11 14.11 4.74
CA LEU A 11 10.69 13.53 3.54
C LEU A 11 12.05 12.83 3.81
N GLU A 12 12.64 13.00 4.97
CA GLU A 12 13.88 12.33 5.39
C GLU A 12 13.63 11.05 6.18
N ARG A 13 12.36 10.81 6.55
CA ARG A 13 11.96 9.64 7.36
C ARG A 13 11.67 8.38 6.54
N ILE A 14 11.87 8.42 5.21
CA ILE A 14 11.57 7.30 4.31
C ILE A 14 12.88 6.75 3.76
N PRO A 15 13.47 5.75 4.43
CA PRO A 15 14.72 5.14 3.99
C PRO A 15 14.49 4.15 2.85
N GLY A 16 15.57 3.82 2.13
CA GLY A 16 15.57 2.83 1.06
C GLY A 16 15.08 3.35 -0.30
N GLN A 17 14.76 4.68 -0.40
CA GLN A 17 14.31 5.33 -1.64
C GLN A 17 14.99 6.69 -1.84
N GLU A 18 16.29 6.77 -1.64
CA GLU A 18 17.06 8.01 -1.54
C GLU A 18 16.88 8.93 -2.75
N ARG A 19 16.88 8.35 -3.98
CA ARG A 19 16.70 9.12 -5.23
C ARG A 19 15.30 9.72 -5.35
N ALA A 20 14.27 8.90 -5.09
CA ALA A 20 12.88 9.36 -5.13
C ALA A 20 12.64 10.46 -4.08
N MET A 21 13.15 10.27 -2.87
CA MET A 21 12.98 11.23 -1.78
C MET A 21 13.77 12.51 -1.99
N ALA A 22 14.98 12.44 -2.56
CA ALA A 22 15.75 13.63 -2.95
C ALA A 22 15.00 14.46 -4.00
N PHE A 23 14.43 13.82 -5.02
CA PHE A 23 13.61 14.48 -6.03
C PHE A 23 12.37 15.15 -5.42
N LEU A 24 11.59 14.44 -4.61
CA LEU A 24 10.38 14.97 -3.98
C LEU A 24 10.70 16.13 -3.02
N ARG A 25 11.82 16.07 -2.32
CA ARG A 25 12.31 17.16 -1.45
C ARG A 25 12.59 18.44 -2.25
N GLN A 26 13.27 18.31 -3.37
CA GLN A 26 13.52 19.45 -4.27
C GLN A 26 12.21 19.99 -4.86
N ALA A 27 11.30 19.09 -5.25
CA ALA A 27 10.01 19.44 -5.83
C ALA A 27 9.07 20.14 -4.84
N ALA A 28 9.18 19.89 -3.53
CA ALA A 28 8.30 20.47 -2.52
C ALA A 28 8.33 22.01 -2.50
N GLY A 29 9.47 22.62 -2.80
CA GLY A 29 9.61 24.08 -2.86
C GLY A 29 8.89 24.73 -4.04
N ARG A 30 8.84 24.05 -5.20
CA ARG A 30 8.14 24.48 -6.41
C ARG A 30 7.50 23.27 -7.10
N PRO A 31 6.37 22.80 -6.59
CA PRO A 31 5.77 21.57 -7.08
C PRO A 31 5.19 21.74 -8.50
N HIS A 32 5.32 20.69 -9.28
CA HIS A 32 4.54 20.48 -10.49
C HIS A 32 3.11 20.08 -10.11
N HIS A 33 2.17 20.26 -11.01
CA HIS A 33 0.76 19.95 -10.75
C HIS A 33 0.46 18.45 -10.66
N ALA A 34 1.31 17.57 -11.23
CA ALA A 34 1.07 16.13 -11.20
C ALA A 34 2.36 15.31 -11.09
N TYR A 35 2.32 14.25 -10.28
CA TYR A 35 3.39 13.27 -10.10
C TYR A 35 2.83 11.85 -10.21
N LEU A 36 3.58 10.97 -10.86
CA LEU A 36 3.34 9.55 -10.85
C LEU A 36 4.43 8.85 -10.02
N LEU A 37 4.08 8.33 -8.87
CA LEU A 37 4.94 7.50 -8.04
C LEU A 37 4.80 6.06 -8.54
N ALA A 38 5.76 5.63 -9.35
CA ALA A 38 5.75 4.35 -10.05
C ALA A 38 6.72 3.35 -9.40
N GLY A 39 6.32 2.08 -9.28
CA GLY A 39 7.19 1.01 -8.78
C GLY A 39 6.42 -0.07 -8.03
N PRO A 40 7.09 -1.14 -7.57
CA PRO A 40 6.42 -2.31 -7.01
C PRO A 40 5.65 -2.00 -5.74
N GLU A 41 4.68 -2.86 -5.41
CA GLU A 41 3.97 -2.79 -4.14
C GLU A 41 4.94 -2.90 -2.96
N GLY A 42 4.64 -2.16 -1.89
CA GLY A 42 5.48 -2.16 -0.67
C GLY A 42 6.81 -1.42 -0.77
N GLY A 43 7.13 -0.83 -1.93
CA GLY A 43 8.32 0.00 -2.13
C GLY A 43 8.26 1.39 -1.46
N GLY A 44 7.23 1.70 -0.66
CA GLY A 44 7.15 2.95 0.10
C GLY A 44 6.40 4.10 -0.58
N LYS A 45 5.79 3.91 -1.77
CA LYS A 45 5.05 4.94 -2.51
C LYS A 45 4.00 5.67 -1.67
N THR A 46 3.19 4.93 -0.90
CA THR A 46 2.14 5.51 -0.05
C THR A 46 2.73 6.37 1.06
N LEU A 47 3.80 5.92 1.70
CA LEU A 47 4.50 6.71 2.73
C LEU A 47 5.11 7.98 2.12
N ALA A 48 5.72 7.87 0.95
CA ALA A 48 6.27 9.00 0.21
C ALA A 48 5.19 10.00 -0.21
N ALA A 49 4.03 9.54 -0.70
CA ALA A 49 2.90 10.39 -1.04
C ALA A 49 2.37 11.17 0.18
N ARG A 50 2.22 10.50 1.33
CA ARG A 50 1.84 11.15 2.60
C ARG A 50 2.86 12.18 3.06
N ALA A 51 4.15 11.83 3.02
CA ALA A 51 5.22 12.75 3.41
C ALA A 51 5.31 13.94 2.45
N PHE A 52 5.12 13.72 1.15
CA PHE A 52 5.11 14.79 0.16
C PHE A 52 3.87 15.69 0.31
N ALA A 53 2.69 15.11 0.52
CA ALA A 53 1.49 15.89 0.87
C ALA A 53 1.69 16.71 2.12
N ALA A 54 2.29 16.16 3.18
CA ALA A 54 2.62 16.89 4.40
C ALA A 54 3.60 18.04 4.14
N ALA A 55 4.60 17.84 3.26
CA ALA A 55 5.53 18.90 2.88
C ALA A 55 4.84 20.03 2.08
N LEU A 56 3.90 19.68 1.20
CA LEU A 56 3.14 20.64 0.39
C LEU A 56 2.12 21.45 1.20
N LEU A 57 1.56 20.87 2.27
CA LEU A 57 0.52 21.47 3.10
C LEU A 57 1.07 22.16 4.37
N CYS A 58 2.35 21.99 4.66
CA CYS A 58 3.02 22.58 5.81
C CYS A 58 3.71 23.89 5.43
N ALA A 59 3.49 24.95 6.19
CA ALA A 59 4.18 26.24 5.98
C ALA A 59 5.71 26.14 6.09
N GLU A 60 6.20 25.17 6.91
CA GLU A 60 7.63 24.90 7.13
C GLU A 60 8.16 23.79 6.19
N GLY A 61 7.47 23.48 5.09
CA GLY A 61 7.93 22.49 4.11
C GLY A 61 7.99 21.04 4.63
N GLY A 62 7.20 20.68 5.66
CA GLY A 62 7.13 19.30 6.15
C GLY A 62 7.86 19.07 7.47
N CYS A 63 7.67 19.93 8.47
CA CYS A 63 8.33 19.80 9.79
C CYS A 63 8.00 18.50 10.55
N GLY A 64 6.90 17.80 10.20
CA GLY A 64 6.51 16.50 10.77
C GLY A 64 5.83 16.56 12.14
N VAL A 65 5.67 17.74 12.75
CA VAL A 65 5.13 17.90 14.11
C VAL A 65 3.92 18.83 14.18
N CYS A 66 3.74 19.73 13.22
CA CYS A 66 2.60 20.63 13.20
C CYS A 66 1.28 19.89 12.90
N ARG A 67 0.15 20.58 13.14
CA ARG A 67 -1.19 20.02 12.87
C ARG A 67 -1.34 19.56 11.41
N ASN A 68 -0.89 20.36 10.46
CA ASN A 68 -1.01 20.03 9.04
C ASN A 68 -0.20 18.77 8.67
N CYS A 69 1.04 18.64 9.15
CA CYS A 69 1.85 17.44 8.94
C CYS A 69 1.19 16.21 9.52
N ARG A 70 0.70 16.27 10.77
CA ARG A 70 0.05 15.11 11.42
C ARG A 70 -1.19 14.66 10.65
N LEU A 71 -2.05 15.59 10.29
CA LEU A 71 -3.26 15.28 9.53
C LEU A 71 -2.94 14.74 8.13
N ALA A 72 -1.95 15.31 7.43
CA ALA A 72 -1.57 14.86 6.10
C ALA A 72 -0.94 13.46 6.12
N LEU A 73 -0.09 13.16 7.10
CA LEU A 73 0.49 11.82 7.28
C LEU A 73 -0.56 10.74 7.58
N GLU A 74 -1.70 11.12 8.17
CA GLU A 74 -2.83 10.24 8.46
C GLU A 74 -3.91 10.24 7.38
N ASP A 75 -3.71 10.91 6.24
CA ASP A 75 -4.71 11.11 5.18
C ASP A 75 -6.00 11.81 5.65
N LYS A 76 -5.89 12.71 6.62
CA LYS A 76 -7.04 13.40 7.27
C LYS A 76 -7.03 14.92 7.09
N HIS A 77 -6.07 15.47 6.34
CA HIS A 77 -6.00 16.92 6.15
C HIS A 77 -7.18 17.40 5.29
N PRO A 78 -7.88 18.52 5.64
CA PRO A 78 -9.05 19.00 4.90
C PRO A 78 -8.78 19.29 3.41
N ASN A 79 -7.56 19.72 3.07
CA ASN A 79 -7.14 19.98 1.69
C ASN A 79 -6.53 18.73 1.00
N GLN A 80 -6.58 17.56 1.64
CA GLN A 80 -6.08 16.31 1.07
C GLN A 80 -7.24 15.35 0.84
N VAL A 81 -7.35 14.87 -0.39
CA VAL A 81 -8.31 13.84 -0.77
C VAL A 81 -7.55 12.60 -1.21
N VAL A 82 -7.92 11.45 -0.67
CA VAL A 82 -7.33 10.17 -1.04
C VAL A 82 -8.38 9.29 -1.68
N VAL A 83 -8.15 8.93 -2.94
CA VAL A 83 -9.00 8.04 -3.72
C VAL A 83 -8.36 6.66 -3.82
N GLU A 84 -9.14 5.65 -3.55
CA GLU A 84 -8.77 4.23 -3.66
C GLU A 84 -9.84 3.47 -4.45
N PRO A 85 -9.49 2.40 -5.17
CA PRO A 85 -10.48 1.63 -5.91
C PRO A 85 -11.53 1.02 -4.96
N GLU A 86 -12.80 1.15 -5.33
CA GLU A 86 -13.90 0.44 -4.72
C GLU A 86 -14.12 -0.87 -5.48
N GLY A 87 -13.48 -1.96 -5.01
CA GLY A 87 -13.48 -3.24 -5.70
C GLY A 87 -12.32 -3.35 -6.70
N ARG A 88 -12.64 -3.59 -7.99
CA ARG A 88 -11.62 -3.81 -9.02
C ARG A 88 -11.08 -2.52 -9.63
N ASP A 89 -11.94 -1.55 -9.86
CA ASP A 89 -11.64 -0.37 -10.66
C ASP A 89 -11.95 0.94 -9.90
N ILE A 90 -11.34 2.04 -10.32
CA ILE A 90 -11.73 3.39 -9.95
C ILE A 90 -12.69 3.89 -11.03
N HIS A 91 -13.95 4.13 -10.65
CA HIS A 91 -15.01 4.51 -11.58
C HIS A 91 -15.04 6.03 -11.83
N VAL A 92 -15.62 6.40 -12.96
CA VAL A 92 -15.74 7.79 -13.40
C VAL A 92 -16.47 8.67 -12.38
N ASP A 93 -17.49 8.13 -11.71
CA ASP A 93 -18.28 8.89 -10.74
C ASP A 93 -17.46 9.21 -9.47
N THR A 94 -16.57 8.30 -9.05
CA THR A 94 -15.61 8.54 -7.96
C THR A 94 -14.64 9.67 -8.33
N VAL A 95 -14.07 9.64 -9.55
CA VAL A 95 -13.16 10.70 -10.01
C VAL A 95 -13.89 12.04 -10.13
N ARG A 96 -15.13 12.07 -10.60
CA ARG A 96 -15.94 13.28 -10.65
C ARG A 96 -16.23 13.84 -9.25
N ALA A 97 -16.69 12.99 -8.34
CA ALA A 97 -17.12 13.40 -7.01
C ALA A 97 -15.94 13.82 -6.11
N GLU A 98 -14.84 13.06 -6.14
CA GLU A 98 -13.74 13.22 -5.19
C GLU A 98 -12.53 13.99 -5.74
N ILE A 99 -12.41 14.12 -7.07
CA ILE A 99 -11.28 14.85 -7.69
C ILE A 99 -11.78 16.05 -8.47
N TRP A 100 -12.56 15.82 -9.54
CA TRP A 100 -12.91 16.89 -10.47
C TRP A 100 -13.70 18.02 -9.80
N HIS A 101 -14.82 17.73 -9.13
CA HIS A 101 -15.61 18.75 -8.46
C HIS A 101 -14.85 19.45 -7.32
N PRO A 102 -14.13 18.76 -6.40
CA PRO A 102 -13.35 19.44 -5.36
C PRO A 102 -12.16 20.21 -5.91
N ALA A 103 -11.56 19.80 -7.03
CA ALA A 103 -10.45 20.51 -7.63
C ALA A 103 -10.84 21.95 -8.02
N TYR A 104 -12.04 22.15 -8.56
CA TYR A 104 -12.54 23.46 -8.99
C TYR A 104 -13.26 24.27 -7.89
N ARG A 105 -13.43 23.70 -6.69
CA ARG A 105 -13.99 24.44 -5.55
C ARG A 105 -12.88 25.14 -4.75
N THR A 106 -13.26 26.13 -3.96
CA THR A 106 -12.37 26.75 -2.98
C THR A 106 -11.85 25.69 -2.00
N ALA A 107 -10.54 25.77 -1.67
CA ALA A 107 -9.95 24.88 -0.69
C ALA A 107 -10.61 25.08 0.70
N PRO A 108 -10.86 24.01 1.47
CA PRO A 108 -11.40 24.11 2.83
C PRO A 108 -10.54 24.96 3.78
N GLU A 109 -9.23 24.90 3.64
CA GLU A 109 -8.27 25.74 4.36
C GLU A 109 -7.38 26.50 3.33
N PRO A 110 -6.84 27.68 3.67
CA PRO A 110 -5.92 28.41 2.78
C PRO A 110 -4.71 27.56 2.40
N GLY A 111 -4.34 27.59 1.12
CA GLY A 111 -3.18 26.87 0.60
C GLY A 111 -3.52 25.84 -0.49
N ARG A 112 -2.60 24.92 -0.71
CA ARG A 112 -2.68 23.92 -1.76
C ARG A 112 -3.77 22.87 -1.50
N LYS A 113 -4.25 22.27 -2.58
CA LYS A 113 -5.06 21.03 -2.56
C LYS A 113 -4.22 19.87 -3.08
N VAL A 114 -4.24 18.75 -2.37
CA VAL A 114 -3.50 17.55 -2.74
C VAL A 114 -4.47 16.40 -2.95
N PHE A 115 -4.46 15.83 -4.14
CA PHE A 115 -5.24 14.64 -4.49
C PHE A 115 -4.30 13.44 -4.63
N VAL A 116 -4.54 12.40 -3.87
CA VAL A 116 -3.75 11.16 -3.90
C VAL A 116 -4.61 10.05 -4.47
N ILE A 117 -4.24 9.52 -5.63
CA ILE A 117 -4.94 8.41 -6.29
C ILE A 117 -4.08 7.17 -6.11
N ARG A 118 -4.50 6.26 -5.24
CA ARG A 118 -3.84 4.98 -5.03
C ARG A 118 -4.29 3.97 -6.06
N GLU A 119 -3.38 3.07 -6.45
CA GLU A 119 -3.65 2.07 -7.48
C GLU A 119 -4.22 2.73 -8.76
N ALA A 120 -3.57 3.79 -9.23
CA ALA A 120 -4.04 4.59 -10.37
C ALA A 120 -4.12 3.78 -11.68
N ASP A 121 -3.38 2.67 -11.79
CA ASP A 121 -3.50 1.67 -12.85
C ASP A 121 -4.89 1.01 -12.92
N ARG A 122 -5.75 1.22 -11.91
CA ARG A 122 -7.14 0.74 -11.88
C ARG A 122 -8.16 1.80 -12.30
N LEU A 123 -7.72 2.94 -12.80
CA LEU A 123 -8.62 3.91 -13.43
C LEU A 123 -9.26 3.27 -14.67
N ASN A 124 -10.61 3.19 -14.73
CA ASN A 124 -11.25 2.81 -15.97
C ASN A 124 -11.08 3.93 -17.04
N PRO A 125 -11.23 3.66 -18.34
CA PRO A 125 -10.98 4.64 -19.38
C PRO A 125 -11.76 5.95 -19.20
N ALA A 126 -13.05 5.87 -18.84
CA ALA A 126 -13.88 7.05 -18.60
C ALA A 126 -13.43 7.87 -17.38
N ALA A 127 -12.88 7.22 -16.34
CA ALA A 127 -12.30 7.89 -15.18
C ALA A 127 -10.99 8.61 -15.54
N ALA A 128 -10.15 7.97 -16.36
CA ALA A 128 -8.92 8.57 -16.87
C ALA A 128 -9.23 9.81 -17.73
N ASP A 129 -10.24 9.79 -18.59
CA ASP A 129 -10.66 10.94 -19.42
C ASP A 129 -11.12 12.14 -18.58
N VAL A 130 -11.82 11.89 -17.46
CA VAL A 130 -12.20 12.97 -16.55
C VAL A 130 -10.99 13.51 -15.81
N LEU A 131 -10.07 12.65 -15.40
CA LEU A 131 -8.83 13.07 -14.73
C LEU A 131 -7.95 13.93 -15.65
N LEU A 132 -7.86 13.59 -16.94
CA LEU A 132 -7.11 14.34 -17.93
C LEU A 132 -7.47 15.84 -17.95
N LYS A 133 -8.76 16.19 -17.80
CA LYS A 133 -9.20 17.58 -17.75
C LYS A 133 -8.56 18.37 -16.59
N VAL A 134 -8.34 17.72 -15.44
CA VAL A 134 -7.68 18.33 -14.29
C VAL A 134 -6.17 18.37 -14.47
N LEU A 135 -5.60 17.39 -15.17
CA LEU A 135 -4.16 17.33 -15.48
C LEU A 135 -3.76 18.37 -16.55
N GLU A 136 -4.64 18.67 -17.49
CA GLU A 136 -4.39 19.65 -18.56
C GLU A 136 -4.52 21.08 -18.06
N GLU A 137 -5.54 21.34 -17.27
CA GLU A 137 -5.85 22.67 -16.74
C GLU A 137 -6.03 22.60 -15.21
N PRO A 138 -4.94 22.41 -14.45
CA PRO A 138 -5.03 22.26 -13.01
C PRO A 138 -5.52 23.57 -12.36
N PRO A 139 -6.63 23.54 -11.61
CA PRO A 139 -7.19 24.74 -11.02
C PRO A 139 -6.39 25.17 -9.79
N GLY A 140 -5.88 26.42 -9.81
CA GLY A 140 -5.17 27.03 -8.69
C GLY A 140 -3.91 26.23 -8.27
N GLU A 141 -3.64 26.18 -6.98
CA GLU A 141 -2.51 25.42 -6.42
C GLU A 141 -2.88 23.96 -6.14
N THR A 142 -3.34 23.25 -7.18
CA THR A 142 -3.70 21.83 -7.07
C THR A 142 -2.51 20.94 -7.43
N VAL A 143 -2.25 19.91 -6.62
CA VAL A 143 -1.24 18.86 -6.87
C VAL A 143 -1.90 17.49 -6.84
N ILE A 144 -1.64 16.69 -7.88
CA ILE A 144 -2.16 15.34 -8.05
C ILE A 144 -1.02 14.33 -7.92
N LEU A 145 -1.18 13.36 -7.04
CA LEU A 145 -0.24 12.27 -6.80
C LEU A 145 -0.88 10.95 -7.23
N LEU A 146 -0.41 10.40 -8.33
CA LEU A 146 -0.82 9.07 -8.82
C LEU A 146 0.16 8.03 -8.30
N LEU A 147 -0.34 6.95 -7.70
CA LEU A 147 0.47 5.83 -7.24
C LEU A 147 0.12 4.59 -8.06
N SER A 148 1.11 4.00 -8.73
CA SER A 148 0.89 2.80 -9.54
C SER A 148 1.99 1.76 -9.32
N ALA A 149 1.58 0.50 -9.26
CA ALA A 149 2.50 -0.63 -9.34
C ALA A 149 2.74 -1.08 -10.78
N ARG A 150 1.84 -0.71 -11.69
CA ARG A 150 1.85 -1.07 -13.12
C ARG A 150 1.64 0.19 -13.97
N PRO A 151 2.66 1.06 -14.05
CA PRO A 151 2.54 2.33 -14.77
C PRO A 151 2.18 2.13 -16.25
N ASP A 152 2.57 1.01 -16.85
CA ASP A 152 2.30 0.68 -18.25
C ASP A 152 0.81 0.42 -18.53
N GLU A 153 -0.02 0.22 -17.50
CA GLU A 153 -1.48 0.10 -17.64
C GLU A 153 -2.18 1.47 -17.65
N LEU A 154 -1.46 2.55 -17.32
CA LEU A 154 -1.99 3.91 -17.43
C LEU A 154 -1.96 4.42 -18.88
N PRO A 155 -2.97 5.18 -19.33
CA PRO A 155 -2.94 5.81 -20.64
C PRO A 155 -1.72 6.73 -20.81
N GLU A 156 -1.09 6.70 -21.99
CA GLU A 156 0.06 7.58 -22.30
C GLU A 156 -0.28 9.07 -22.13
N THR A 157 -1.54 9.44 -22.38
CA THR A 157 -2.06 10.78 -22.18
C THR A 157 -1.98 11.26 -20.72
N VAL A 158 -2.14 10.34 -19.76
CA VAL A 158 -1.94 10.62 -18.33
C VAL A 158 -0.46 10.66 -18.00
N LEU A 159 0.32 9.68 -18.48
CA LEU A 159 1.76 9.59 -18.24
C LEU A 159 2.51 10.84 -18.71
N SER A 160 2.20 11.33 -19.90
CA SER A 160 2.86 12.50 -20.50
C SER A 160 2.66 13.81 -19.73
N ARG A 161 1.68 13.87 -18.82
CA ARG A 161 1.35 15.05 -17.99
C ARG A 161 1.85 14.94 -16.57
N CYS A 162 2.51 13.83 -16.21
CA CYS A 162 3.01 13.59 -14.86
C CYS A 162 4.55 13.59 -14.81
N HIS A 163 5.12 14.15 -13.75
CA HIS A 163 6.51 13.85 -13.41
C HIS A 163 6.61 12.47 -12.80
N VAL A 164 7.31 11.55 -13.47
CA VAL A 164 7.47 10.18 -13.00
C VAL A 164 8.57 10.11 -11.96
N VAL A 165 8.23 9.56 -10.80
CA VAL A 165 9.14 9.27 -9.67
C VAL A 165 9.19 7.78 -9.46
N THR A 166 10.33 7.17 -9.80
CA THR A 166 10.50 5.71 -9.74
C THR A 166 10.91 5.25 -8.36
N PHE A 167 10.17 4.28 -7.83
CA PHE A 167 10.46 3.55 -6.60
C PHE A 167 10.98 2.16 -6.96
N LEU A 168 12.06 1.76 -6.29
CA LEU A 168 12.66 0.44 -6.49
C LEU A 168 12.18 -0.54 -5.41
N PRO A 169 12.26 -1.86 -5.65
CA PRO A 169 12.12 -2.84 -4.59
C PRO A 169 13.13 -2.53 -3.48
N LEU A 170 12.72 -2.64 -2.22
CA LEU A 170 13.65 -2.49 -1.10
C LEU A 170 14.63 -3.68 -1.08
N SER A 171 15.91 -3.41 -0.75
CA SER A 171 16.89 -4.48 -0.65
C SER A 171 16.57 -5.42 0.51
N GLU A 172 16.91 -6.71 0.37
CA GLU A 172 16.75 -7.70 1.43
C GLU A 172 17.47 -7.27 2.71
N ARG A 173 18.71 -6.78 2.56
CA ARG A 173 19.49 -6.25 3.68
C ARG A 173 18.75 -5.17 4.44
N PHE A 174 18.18 -4.19 3.74
CA PHE A 174 17.40 -3.12 4.35
C PHE A 174 16.18 -3.65 5.11
N ILE A 175 15.46 -4.64 4.53
CA ILE A 175 14.30 -5.25 5.16
C ILE A 175 14.71 -6.02 6.42
N VAL A 176 15.80 -6.80 6.37
CA VAL A 176 16.32 -7.54 7.54
C VAL A 176 16.70 -6.57 8.66
N GLU A 177 17.49 -5.53 8.36
CA GLU A 177 17.90 -4.52 9.33
C GLU A 177 16.68 -3.83 9.98
N THR A 178 15.65 -3.52 9.18
CA THR A 178 14.41 -2.90 9.68
C THR A 178 13.64 -3.85 10.61
N LEU A 179 13.41 -5.10 10.18
CA LEU A 179 12.65 -6.08 10.98
C LEU A 179 13.36 -6.44 12.27
N THR A 180 14.69 -6.61 12.23
CA THR A 180 15.49 -6.90 13.44
C THR A 180 15.47 -5.70 14.39
N GLY A 181 15.53 -4.47 13.88
CA GLY A 181 15.36 -3.25 14.66
C GLY A 181 13.96 -3.11 15.29
N GLU A 182 12.94 -3.72 14.70
CA GLU A 182 11.57 -3.81 15.21
C GLU A 182 11.37 -4.99 16.20
N GLY A 183 12.43 -5.77 16.47
CA GLY A 183 12.43 -6.88 17.45
C GLY A 183 12.14 -8.26 16.86
N ALA A 184 12.13 -8.41 15.53
CA ALA A 184 12.01 -9.73 14.93
C ALA A 184 13.30 -10.56 15.12
N ASP A 185 13.12 -11.88 15.25
CA ASP A 185 14.24 -12.81 15.24
C ASP A 185 15.03 -12.69 13.91
N PRO A 186 16.39 -12.64 13.94
CA PRO A 186 17.21 -12.45 12.75
C PRO A 186 17.02 -13.50 11.64
N GLU A 187 16.88 -14.78 11.99
CA GLU A 187 16.66 -15.85 11.01
C GLU A 187 15.29 -15.71 10.33
N ARG A 188 14.26 -15.41 11.14
CA ARG A 188 12.92 -15.15 10.67
C ARG A 188 12.85 -13.87 9.84
N ALA A 189 13.56 -12.81 10.22
CA ALA A 189 13.68 -11.58 9.45
C ALA A 189 14.33 -11.82 8.08
N ALA A 190 15.41 -12.62 8.02
CA ALA A 190 16.09 -12.98 6.79
C ALA A 190 15.17 -13.78 5.84
N LEU A 191 14.44 -14.77 6.36
CA LEU A 191 13.46 -15.52 5.59
C LEU A 191 12.33 -14.63 5.08
N ALA A 192 11.76 -13.80 5.95
CA ALA A 192 10.70 -12.86 5.60
C ALA A 192 11.14 -11.87 4.52
N ALA A 193 12.37 -11.36 4.57
CA ALA A 193 12.93 -10.43 3.59
C ALA A 193 13.03 -11.07 2.20
N ARG A 194 13.55 -12.29 2.11
CA ARG A 194 13.63 -13.05 0.85
C ARG A 194 12.27 -13.29 0.22
N LEU A 195 11.31 -13.76 1.02
CA LEU A 195 9.95 -14.06 0.56
C LEU A 195 9.12 -12.83 0.21
N ALA A 196 9.49 -11.68 0.76
CA ALA A 196 8.76 -10.44 0.54
C ALA A 196 9.03 -9.79 -0.82
N GLY A 197 10.14 -10.12 -1.51
CA GLY A 197 10.46 -9.57 -2.82
C GLY A 197 10.57 -8.04 -2.82
N GLY A 198 11.17 -7.45 -1.79
CA GLY A 198 11.34 -6.00 -1.66
C GLY A 198 10.13 -5.25 -1.07
N ASN A 199 9.11 -5.97 -0.59
CA ASN A 199 7.91 -5.38 0.04
C ASN A 199 8.00 -5.45 1.57
N LEU A 200 8.36 -4.32 2.22
CA LEU A 200 8.51 -4.25 3.67
C LEU A 200 7.20 -4.59 4.43
N GLY A 201 6.06 -4.15 3.93
CA GLY A 201 4.77 -4.47 4.57
C GLY A 201 4.46 -5.96 4.57
N ARG A 202 4.81 -6.65 3.46
CA ARG A 202 4.72 -8.11 3.37
C ARG A 202 5.71 -8.78 4.30
N ALA A 203 6.96 -8.30 4.35
CA ALA A 203 8.00 -8.83 5.23
C ALA A 203 7.62 -8.73 6.72
N ARG A 204 7.05 -7.59 7.15
CA ARG A 204 6.55 -7.43 8.52
C ARG A 204 5.50 -8.48 8.87
N ARG A 205 4.52 -8.68 8.00
CA ARG A 205 3.49 -9.72 8.22
C ARG A 205 4.09 -11.11 8.33
N LEU A 206 5.04 -11.44 7.47
CA LEU A 206 5.76 -12.73 7.53
C LEU A 206 6.60 -12.91 8.79
N ALA A 207 7.17 -11.83 9.31
CA ALA A 207 8.01 -11.86 10.49
C ALA A 207 7.20 -11.91 11.81
N THR A 208 6.03 -11.26 11.86
CA THR A 208 5.24 -11.11 13.10
C THR A 208 4.11 -12.12 13.26
N ASP A 209 3.61 -12.69 12.15
CA ASP A 209 2.51 -13.65 12.17
C ASP A 209 3.04 -15.06 12.42
N PRO A 210 2.70 -15.74 13.55
CA PRO A 210 3.08 -17.13 13.80
C PRO A 210 2.55 -18.07 12.69
N ASP A 211 1.35 -17.77 12.17
CA ASP A 211 0.70 -18.49 11.07
C ASP A 211 1.02 -17.88 9.70
N GLY A 212 1.84 -16.83 9.64
CA GLY A 212 2.22 -16.12 8.41
C GLY A 212 2.94 -16.98 7.37
N LEU A 213 3.22 -18.24 7.72
CA LEU A 213 3.74 -19.28 6.86
C LEU A 213 2.66 -20.29 6.43
N SER A 214 1.44 -20.24 6.96
CA SER A 214 0.38 -21.20 6.66
C SER A 214 0.04 -21.26 5.16
N PHE A 215 0.08 -20.13 4.45
CA PHE A 215 -0.11 -20.11 3.00
C PHE A 215 1.02 -20.83 2.23
N ARG A 216 2.21 -21.01 2.84
CA ARG A 216 3.32 -21.79 2.23
C ARG A 216 3.08 -23.28 2.33
N GLU A 217 2.52 -23.74 3.44
CA GLU A 217 2.09 -25.14 3.59
C GLU A 217 1.01 -25.43 2.58
N VAL A 218 -0.01 -24.58 2.49
CA VAL A 218 -1.06 -24.70 1.46
C VAL A 218 -0.48 -24.67 0.05
N ALA A 219 0.51 -23.82 -0.22
CA ALA A 219 1.17 -23.77 -1.53
C ALA A 219 1.95 -25.05 -1.84
N ARG A 220 2.65 -25.63 -0.84
CA ARG A 220 3.38 -26.90 -1.00
C ARG A 220 2.42 -28.05 -1.29
N ASP A 221 1.37 -28.17 -0.47
CA ASP A 221 0.34 -29.20 -0.64
C ASP A 221 -0.36 -29.07 -2.00
N ALA A 222 -0.63 -27.83 -2.44
CA ALA A 222 -1.23 -27.58 -3.75
C ALA A 222 -0.30 -27.98 -4.90
N VAL A 223 1.01 -27.74 -4.80
CA VAL A 223 2.00 -28.21 -5.80
C VAL A 223 2.07 -29.72 -5.84
N ASP A 224 2.10 -30.37 -4.68
CA ASP A 224 2.12 -31.84 -4.58
C ASP A 224 0.85 -32.46 -5.19
N LEU A 225 -0.33 -31.94 -4.85
CA LEU A 225 -1.61 -32.39 -5.43
C LEU A 225 -1.64 -32.19 -6.95
N ALA A 226 -1.25 -31.02 -7.44
CA ALA A 226 -1.25 -30.72 -8.87
C ALA A 226 -0.32 -31.66 -9.67
N GLY A 227 0.73 -32.19 -9.04
CA GLY A 227 1.62 -33.21 -9.62
C GLY A 227 0.93 -34.53 -9.97
N HIS A 228 -0.24 -34.81 -9.41
CA HIS A 228 -1.03 -36.03 -9.68
C HIS A 228 -1.98 -35.92 -10.89
N GLY A 229 -1.82 -34.92 -11.73
CA GLY A 229 -2.58 -34.73 -12.97
C GLY A 229 -3.83 -33.88 -12.82
N PRO A 230 -4.80 -33.94 -13.78
CA PRO A 230 -5.93 -33.01 -13.81
C PRO A 230 -6.85 -33.09 -12.58
N ALA A 231 -7.07 -34.25 -12.03
CA ALA A 231 -7.87 -34.41 -10.80
C ALA A 231 -7.17 -33.75 -9.61
N GLY A 232 -5.88 -34.00 -9.43
CA GLY A 232 -5.08 -33.38 -8.40
C GLY A 232 -4.99 -31.85 -8.55
N SER A 233 -5.01 -31.33 -9.77
CA SER A 233 -5.07 -29.89 -10.00
C SER A 233 -6.39 -29.27 -9.52
N LEU A 234 -7.51 -29.98 -9.65
CA LEU A 234 -8.80 -29.54 -9.13
C LEU A 234 -8.80 -29.57 -7.60
N GLU A 235 -8.31 -30.64 -6.99
CA GLU A 235 -8.16 -30.77 -5.54
C GLU A 235 -7.25 -29.67 -4.96
N ALA A 236 -6.15 -29.33 -5.64
CA ALA A 236 -5.28 -28.23 -5.27
C ALA A 236 -6.02 -26.87 -5.27
N ALA A 237 -6.85 -26.62 -6.28
CA ALA A 237 -7.65 -25.39 -6.34
C ALA A 237 -8.68 -25.33 -5.20
N GLU A 238 -9.38 -26.43 -4.91
CA GLU A 238 -10.33 -26.53 -3.79
C GLU A 238 -9.64 -26.30 -2.44
N LEU A 239 -8.44 -26.87 -2.22
CA LEU A 239 -7.64 -26.65 -1.03
C LEU A 239 -7.33 -25.16 -0.82
N VAL A 240 -6.85 -24.49 -1.87
CA VAL A 240 -6.51 -23.06 -1.82
C VAL A 240 -7.74 -22.19 -1.52
N LEU A 241 -8.87 -22.46 -2.17
CA LEU A 241 -10.11 -21.70 -1.96
C LEU A 241 -10.67 -21.92 -0.53
N ALA A 242 -10.65 -23.16 -0.02
CA ALA A 242 -11.08 -23.46 1.34
C ALA A 242 -10.20 -22.78 2.40
N ALA A 243 -8.87 -22.70 2.15
CA ALA A 243 -7.96 -22.00 3.03
C ALA A 243 -8.19 -20.47 2.99
N ALA A 244 -8.46 -19.90 1.81
CA ALA A 244 -8.77 -18.48 1.65
C ALA A 244 -10.08 -18.08 2.37
N GLU A 245 -11.10 -18.95 2.31
CA GLU A 245 -12.36 -18.72 3.02
C GLU A 245 -12.17 -18.77 4.54
N ARG A 246 -11.38 -19.71 5.05
CA ARG A 246 -11.00 -19.75 6.48
C ARG A 246 -10.30 -18.48 6.90
N TYR A 247 -9.26 -18.07 6.17
CA TYR A 247 -8.52 -16.84 6.44
C TYR A 247 -9.43 -15.61 6.50
N LYS A 248 -10.40 -15.50 5.59
CA LYS A 248 -11.38 -14.40 5.59
C LYS A 248 -12.26 -14.41 6.84
N LYS A 249 -12.70 -15.59 7.32
CA LYS A 249 -13.49 -15.72 8.54
C LYS A 249 -12.68 -15.28 9.76
N ASP A 250 -11.46 -15.79 9.89
CA ASP A 250 -10.56 -15.48 11.01
C ASP A 250 -10.22 -13.99 11.04
N LEU A 251 -9.93 -13.38 9.88
CA LEU A 251 -9.71 -11.94 9.77
C LEU A 251 -10.95 -11.14 10.17
N ALA A 252 -12.15 -11.58 9.77
CA ALA A 252 -13.38 -10.88 10.13
C ALA A 252 -13.65 -10.92 11.64
N GLU A 253 -13.30 -12.01 12.33
CA GLU A 253 -13.37 -12.14 13.78
C GLU A 253 -12.36 -11.23 14.46
N GLN A 254 -11.08 -11.26 14.05
CA GLN A 254 -10.03 -10.39 14.59
C GLN A 254 -10.40 -8.90 14.47
N LEU A 255 -10.88 -8.48 13.27
CA LEU A 255 -11.29 -7.08 13.05
C LEU A 255 -12.53 -6.69 13.85
N ARG A 256 -13.40 -7.63 14.23
CA ARG A 256 -14.52 -7.40 15.12
C ARG A 256 -14.04 -7.17 16.55
N ASP A 257 -13.05 -7.96 16.99
CA ASP A 257 -12.46 -7.83 18.33
C ASP A 257 -11.73 -6.50 18.51
N GLU A 258 -11.16 -5.93 17.46
CA GLU A 258 -10.56 -4.58 17.48
C GLU A 258 -11.60 -3.48 17.86
N LEU A 259 -12.89 -3.70 17.62
CA LEU A 259 -13.94 -2.74 17.94
C LEU A 259 -14.44 -2.85 19.39
N VAL A 260 -14.26 -4.01 20.03
CA VAL A 260 -14.77 -4.30 21.39
C VAL A 260 -14.40 -3.23 22.41
N PRO A 261 -13.15 -2.70 22.47
CA PRO A 261 -12.76 -1.68 23.44
C PRO A 261 -13.52 -0.34 23.33
N PHE A 262 -14.23 -0.11 22.22
CA PHE A 262 -14.99 1.13 21.93
C PHE A 262 -16.49 0.96 22.04
N LEU A 263 -16.97 -0.21 22.52
CA LEU A 263 -18.37 -0.54 22.69
C LEU A 263 -18.75 -0.50 24.18
N ASP A 264 -19.99 -0.10 24.46
CA ASP A 264 -20.59 -0.18 25.81
C ASP A 264 -20.90 -1.65 26.21
N ASP A 265 -21.28 -1.88 27.47
CA ASP A 265 -21.65 -3.21 27.98
C ASP A 265 -22.81 -3.88 27.20
N ARG A 266 -23.50 -3.13 26.35
CA ARG A 266 -24.57 -3.62 25.46
C ARG A 266 -24.12 -3.78 24.03
N GLY A 267 -22.82 -3.67 23.75
CA GLY A 267 -22.23 -3.78 22.42
C GLY A 267 -22.55 -2.62 21.48
N ARG A 268 -22.90 -1.44 22.01
CA ARG A 268 -23.19 -0.25 21.20
C ARG A 268 -22.03 0.73 21.26
N PRO A 269 -21.76 1.43 20.14
CA PRO A 269 -20.72 2.46 20.11
C PRO A 269 -20.96 3.55 21.18
N GLU A 270 -19.96 3.84 21.98
CA GLU A 270 -19.97 5.01 22.84
C GLU A 270 -20.09 6.29 22.01
N ASP A 271 -20.88 7.26 22.49
CA ASP A 271 -21.18 8.50 21.74
C ASP A 271 -19.93 9.25 21.29
N ALA A 272 -18.89 9.27 22.13
CA ALA A 272 -17.60 9.91 21.86
C ALA A 272 -16.86 9.29 20.67
N TYR A 273 -17.06 8.00 20.37
CA TYR A 273 -16.31 7.25 19.36
C TYR A 273 -17.12 6.89 18.11
N ARG A 274 -18.42 7.23 18.02
CA ARG A 274 -19.29 6.86 16.89
C ARG A 274 -18.69 7.14 15.52
N GLY A 275 -18.12 8.33 15.33
CA GLY A 275 -17.52 8.70 14.04
C GLY A 275 -16.24 7.93 13.72
N ALA A 276 -15.45 7.59 14.75
CA ALA A 276 -14.25 6.78 14.59
C ALA A 276 -14.59 5.33 14.29
N ILE A 277 -15.54 4.75 15.02
CA ILE A 277 -16.01 3.38 14.82
C ILE A 277 -16.58 3.20 13.41
N ARG A 278 -17.44 4.11 12.93
CA ARG A 278 -17.97 4.02 11.57
C ARG A 278 -16.86 3.97 10.49
N ARG A 279 -15.81 4.80 10.64
CA ARG A 279 -14.66 4.76 9.72
C ARG A 279 -13.86 3.46 9.83
N MET A 280 -13.71 2.92 11.04
CA MET A 280 -13.07 1.62 11.26
C MET A 280 -13.89 0.49 10.63
N GLU A 281 -15.21 0.45 10.84
CA GLU A 281 -16.09 -0.55 10.23
C GLU A 281 -16.06 -0.54 8.71
N GLU A 282 -16.05 0.63 8.07
CA GLU A 282 -15.93 0.74 6.62
C GLU A 282 -14.56 0.25 6.11
N ARG A 283 -13.48 0.56 6.86
CA ARG A 283 -12.15 0.02 6.56
C ARG A 283 -12.12 -1.50 6.71
N HIS A 284 -12.69 -2.05 7.80
CA HIS A 284 -12.77 -3.48 8.06
C HIS A 284 -13.59 -4.20 6.97
N LYS A 285 -14.72 -3.66 6.57
CA LYS A 285 -15.51 -4.20 5.44
C LYS A 285 -14.70 -4.29 4.16
N ARG A 286 -13.89 -3.27 3.84
CA ARG A 286 -12.99 -3.29 2.67
C ARG A 286 -11.91 -4.36 2.80
N GLN A 287 -11.28 -4.50 3.98
CA GLN A 287 -10.27 -5.52 4.24
C GLN A 287 -10.83 -6.93 4.08
N VAL A 288 -11.99 -7.22 4.67
CA VAL A 288 -12.66 -8.52 4.58
C VAL A 288 -13.07 -8.86 3.15
N ARG A 289 -13.56 -7.88 2.36
CA ARG A 289 -13.88 -8.12 0.94
C ARG A 289 -12.67 -8.51 0.09
N ARG A 290 -11.47 -8.05 0.44
CA ARG A 290 -10.23 -8.33 -0.29
C ARG A 290 -9.51 -9.59 0.22
N ALA A 291 -9.84 -10.04 1.42
CA ALA A 291 -9.08 -11.05 2.15
C ALA A 291 -8.89 -12.37 1.39
N GLU A 292 -9.95 -12.90 0.77
CA GLU A 292 -9.86 -14.15 -0.01
C GLU A 292 -8.90 -13.99 -1.19
N ARG A 293 -9.04 -12.90 -1.96
CA ARG A 293 -8.19 -12.64 -3.11
C ARG A 293 -6.74 -12.42 -2.70
N ASP A 294 -6.52 -11.63 -1.66
CA ASP A 294 -5.18 -11.35 -1.14
C ASP A 294 -4.51 -12.63 -0.60
N TYR A 295 -5.29 -13.57 -0.06
CA TYR A 295 -4.79 -14.88 0.36
C TYR A 295 -4.41 -15.76 -0.83
N VAL A 296 -5.29 -15.89 -1.81
CA VAL A 296 -5.02 -16.64 -3.06
C VAL A 296 -3.77 -16.08 -3.76
N ASP A 297 -3.64 -14.76 -3.89
CA ASP A 297 -2.47 -14.12 -4.48
C ASP A 297 -1.18 -14.50 -3.72
N ARG A 298 -1.22 -14.58 -2.39
CA ARG A 298 -0.07 -15.02 -1.57
C ARG A 298 0.29 -16.49 -1.82
N VAL A 299 -0.71 -17.37 -1.90
CA VAL A 299 -0.49 -18.79 -2.20
C VAL A 299 0.12 -18.94 -3.58
N LEU A 300 -0.40 -18.25 -4.61
CA LEU A 300 0.12 -18.31 -5.97
C LEU A 300 1.56 -17.80 -6.07
N LEU A 301 1.90 -16.74 -5.33
CA LEU A 301 3.27 -16.25 -5.24
C LEU A 301 4.20 -17.27 -4.56
N ALA A 302 3.72 -17.98 -3.52
CA ALA A 302 4.48 -19.03 -2.87
C ALA A 302 4.67 -20.25 -3.80
N VAL A 303 3.63 -20.66 -4.54
CA VAL A 303 3.73 -21.68 -5.60
C VAL A 303 4.77 -21.29 -6.64
N SER A 304 4.73 -20.06 -7.13
CA SER A 304 5.72 -19.56 -8.10
C SER A 304 7.15 -19.60 -7.56
N ALA A 305 7.35 -19.28 -6.28
CA ALA A 305 8.64 -19.37 -5.62
C ALA A 305 9.13 -20.83 -5.50
N LEU A 306 8.25 -21.77 -5.13
CA LEU A 306 8.57 -23.19 -5.05
C LEU A 306 8.93 -23.78 -6.41
N LEU A 307 8.17 -23.46 -7.46
CA LEU A 307 8.46 -23.90 -8.83
C LEU A 307 9.79 -23.33 -9.35
N ARG A 308 10.07 -22.05 -9.07
CA ARG A 308 11.36 -21.42 -9.38
C ARG A 308 12.51 -22.17 -8.70
N ASP A 309 12.38 -22.44 -7.41
CA ASP A 309 13.40 -23.18 -6.63
C ASP A 309 13.60 -24.58 -7.19
N GLY A 310 12.55 -25.27 -7.61
CA GLY A 310 12.62 -26.53 -8.32
C GLY A 310 13.43 -26.46 -9.61
N VAL A 311 13.25 -25.38 -10.40
CA VAL A 311 14.07 -25.14 -11.61
C VAL A 311 15.53 -24.88 -11.25
N VAL A 312 15.80 -24.06 -10.22
CA VAL A 312 17.18 -23.77 -9.76
C VAL A 312 17.90 -25.05 -9.36
N VAL A 313 17.25 -25.94 -8.60
CA VAL A 313 17.81 -27.24 -8.23
C VAL A 313 18.03 -28.11 -9.45
N ALA A 314 17.07 -28.17 -10.37
CA ALA A 314 17.16 -29.02 -11.57
C ALA A 314 18.32 -28.63 -12.51
N VAL A 315 18.71 -27.33 -12.53
CA VAL A 315 19.85 -26.84 -13.33
C VAL A 315 21.18 -26.80 -12.55
N GLY A 316 21.19 -27.35 -11.32
CA GLY A 316 22.40 -27.41 -10.48
C GLY A 316 22.79 -26.09 -9.82
N GLY A 317 21.84 -25.18 -9.62
CA GLY A 317 22.03 -23.94 -8.88
C GLY A 317 22.31 -24.18 -7.40
N GLY A 318 23.10 -23.31 -6.77
CA GLY A 318 23.43 -23.40 -5.35
C GLY A 318 22.24 -23.09 -4.44
N SER A 319 22.31 -23.57 -3.19
CA SER A 319 21.28 -23.33 -2.16
C SER A 319 21.10 -21.85 -1.79
N ASP A 320 22.13 -21.03 -2.01
CA ASP A 320 22.12 -19.56 -1.85
C ASP A 320 21.16 -18.84 -2.83
N LEU A 321 20.82 -19.50 -3.93
CA LEU A 321 19.88 -19.01 -4.93
C LEU A 321 18.41 -19.36 -4.63
N LEU A 322 18.16 -20.22 -3.63
CA LEU A 322 16.82 -20.66 -3.29
C LEU A 322 16.07 -19.56 -2.48
N MET A 323 14.80 -19.36 -2.81
CA MET A 323 13.90 -18.53 -2.02
C MET A 323 13.36 -19.29 -0.78
N ASN A 324 13.30 -20.62 -0.89
CA ASN A 324 12.84 -21.55 0.15
C ASN A 324 13.93 -22.60 0.40
N PRO A 325 15.01 -22.23 1.13
CA PRO A 325 16.12 -23.13 1.40
C PRO A 325 15.72 -24.32 2.26
#